data_5b4ca8164252a198b67aa336785e63dc
#
_entry.id   5b4ca8164252a198b67aa336785e63dc
#
_cell.length_a   1.000
_cell.length_b   1.000
_cell.length_c   1.000
_cell.angle_alpha   90.00
_cell.angle_beta   90.00
_cell.angle_gamma   90.00
#
_symmetry.space_group_name_H-M   'P 1'
#
loop_
_entity.id
_entity.type
_entity.pdbx_description
1 polymer ?
#
loop_
_entity_poly.entity_id
_entity_poly.type
_entity_poly.pdbx_seq_one_letter_code
_entity_poly.pdbx_strand_id
1 'polypeptide(L)'
;MTARRLLLRLGIGAALLVAGTAAALAVREEVTEEAMIAALRAGGNVVYMRHARREKGAHDTLTMDSSWLDFADCARQRNLTAAGRKEARQLGEDMRIASVPVDRVVALPLCRTRDTAILAFGNAVLERRMYDPAFVARELATAPDAGGNTILVGSEFQLRQLTGFQLAPGEMAIFRPDGKGGSVLLGRLTSDDWLDD
;
A
#
# COMPACT_ATOMS: atom_id res chain seq x y z
N MET A 1 43.22 60.18 -60.83
CA MET A 1 43.65 59.76 -59.49
C MET A 1 42.39 59.39 -58.70
N THR A 2 42.01 58.13 -58.68
CA THR A 2 40.71 57.66 -58.26
C THR A 2 40.88 56.85 -56.98
N ALA A 3 40.29 57.34 -55.87
CA ALA A 3 40.30 56.65 -54.56
C ALA A 3 39.17 55.60 -54.52
N ARG A 4 39.56 54.34 -54.35
CA ARG A 4 38.68 53.19 -54.18
C ARG A 4 38.27 53.10 -52.74
N ARG A 5 36.97 53.29 -52.42
CA ARG A 5 36.39 53.05 -51.10
C ARG A 5 36.10 51.57 -50.92
N LEU A 6 36.71 50.97 -49.91
CA LEU A 6 36.50 49.59 -49.48
C LEU A 6 35.35 49.59 -48.49
N LEU A 7 34.22 48.97 -48.85
CA LEU A 7 33.08 48.78 -47.96
C LEU A 7 33.26 47.51 -47.18
N LEU A 8 33.53 47.66 -45.89
CA LEU A 8 33.59 46.51 -44.88
C LEU A 8 32.15 46.19 -44.51
N ARG A 9 31.68 45.01 -44.94
CA ARG A 9 30.38 44.47 -44.50
C ARG A 9 30.60 43.69 -43.20
N LEU A 10 30.11 44.25 -42.08
CA LEU A 10 29.99 43.57 -40.79
C LEU A 10 28.80 42.62 -40.87
N GLY A 11 29.09 41.32 -40.95
CA GLY A 11 28.09 40.25 -40.78
C GLY A 11 27.82 40.04 -39.29
N ILE A 12 26.60 40.39 -38.88
CA ILE A 12 26.10 40.08 -37.53
C ILE A 12 25.64 38.63 -37.58
N GLY A 13 26.48 37.71 -37.04
CA GLY A 13 26.11 36.35 -36.81
C GLY A 13 25.22 36.27 -35.57
N ALA A 14 23.93 35.99 -35.75
CA ALA A 14 23.03 35.66 -34.68
C ALA A 14 23.34 34.23 -34.17
N ALA A 15 23.98 34.14 -33.03
CA ALA A 15 24.12 32.87 -32.32
C ALA A 15 22.79 32.48 -31.67
N LEU A 16 22.08 31.51 -32.25
CA LEU A 16 20.91 30.87 -31.64
C LEU A 16 21.39 30.01 -30.47
N LEU A 17 21.25 30.52 -29.25
CA LEU A 17 21.36 29.75 -28.03
C LEU A 17 20.14 28.80 -27.92
N VAL A 18 20.32 27.55 -28.32
CA VAL A 18 19.37 26.47 -28.01
C VAL A 18 19.53 26.13 -26.53
N ALA A 19 18.69 26.73 -25.70
CA ALA A 19 18.55 26.31 -24.30
C ALA A 19 17.85 24.96 -24.28
N GLY A 20 18.64 23.89 -24.31
CA GLY A 20 18.16 22.52 -24.04
C GLY A 20 17.71 22.42 -22.59
N THR A 21 16.43 22.43 -22.35
CA THR A 21 15.86 22.01 -21.06
C THR A 21 16.10 20.51 -20.93
N ALA A 22 17.16 20.13 -20.25
CA ALA A 22 17.33 18.77 -19.76
C ALA A 22 16.22 18.54 -18.71
N ALA A 23 15.12 17.91 -19.13
CA ALA A 23 14.16 17.34 -18.20
C ALA A 23 14.92 16.27 -17.43
N ALA A 24 15.31 16.59 -16.20
CA ALA A 24 15.83 15.62 -15.26
C ALA A 24 14.71 14.59 -15.04
N LEU A 25 14.84 13.39 -15.64
CA LEU A 25 14.08 12.22 -15.25
C LEU A 25 14.45 11.97 -13.78
N ALA A 26 13.60 12.41 -12.86
CA ALA A 26 13.68 12.02 -11.48
C ALA A 26 13.49 10.49 -11.45
N VAL A 27 14.59 9.76 -11.37
CA VAL A 27 14.57 8.35 -11.03
C VAL A 27 13.92 8.30 -9.65
N ARG A 28 12.68 7.82 -9.61
CA ARG A 28 12.01 7.57 -8.34
C ARG A 28 12.80 6.41 -7.72
N GLU A 29 13.61 6.73 -6.74
CA GLU A 29 14.38 5.75 -5.99
C GLU A 29 13.38 4.76 -5.40
N GLU A 30 13.44 3.50 -5.82
CA GLU A 30 12.60 2.46 -5.23
C GLU A 30 13.00 2.36 -3.76
N VAL A 31 12.02 2.53 -2.88
CA VAL A 31 12.23 2.40 -1.44
C VAL A 31 12.62 0.95 -1.18
N THR A 32 13.79 0.72 -0.63
CA THR A 32 14.28 -0.63 -0.33
C THR A 32 13.41 -1.28 0.74
N GLU A 33 13.42 -2.60 0.79
CA GLU A 33 12.74 -3.39 1.80
C GLU A 33 13.15 -2.98 3.21
N GLU A 34 14.44 -2.87 3.49
CA GLU A 34 14.97 -2.38 4.77
C GLU A 34 14.43 -1.00 5.14
N ALA A 35 14.33 -0.08 4.16
CA ALA A 35 13.77 1.25 4.39
C ALA A 35 12.27 1.20 4.69
N MET A 36 11.52 0.24 4.11
CA MET A 36 10.11 0.01 4.43
C MET A 36 9.95 -0.57 5.83
N ILE A 37 10.76 -1.55 6.21
CA ILE A 37 10.77 -2.12 7.57
C ILE A 37 11.15 -1.04 8.60
N ALA A 38 12.16 -0.22 8.31
CA ALA A 38 12.53 0.91 9.15
C ALA A 38 11.40 1.93 9.31
N ALA A 39 10.66 2.22 8.23
CA ALA A 39 9.49 3.09 8.28
C ALA A 39 8.37 2.48 9.14
N LEU A 40 8.12 1.18 9.06
CA LEU A 40 7.15 0.48 9.90
C LEU A 40 7.58 0.49 11.39
N ARG A 41 8.85 0.29 11.69
CA ARG A 41 9.41 0.41 13.06
C ARG A 41 9.21 1.81 13.65
N ALA A 42 9.33 2.83 12.81
CA ALA A 42 9.13 4.21 13.23
C ALA A 42 7.65 4.54 13.50
N GLY A 43 6.71 3.75 12.96
CA GLY A 43 5.28 3.97 13.09
C GLY A 43 4.74 5.10 12.21
N GLY A 44 3.49 5.50 12.45
CA GLY A 44 2.83 6.58 11.72
C GLY A 44 2.36 6.21 10.31
N ASN A 45 2.40 4.93 9.94
CA ASN A 45 1.98 4.46 8.63
C ASN A 45 0.64 3.71 8.70
N VAL A 46 -0.01 3.59 7.55
CA VAL A 46 -1.18 2.73 7.37
C VAL A 46 -0.82 1.62 6.38
N VAL A 47 -0.99 0.38 6.81
CA VAL A 47 -0.67 -0.81 6.03
C VAL A 47 -1.97 -1.42 5.53
N TYR A 48 -2.10 -1.58 4.23
CA TYR A 48 -3.17 -2.41 3.67
C TYR A 48 -2.63 -3.81 3.40
N MET A 49 -3.13 -4.80 4.12
CA MET A 49 -2.77 -6.21 4.00
C MET A 49 -3.87 -6.97 3.28
N ARG A 50 -3.56 -7.69 2.23
CA ARG A 50 -4.48 -8.69 1.69
C ARG A 50 -4.53 -9.89 2.63
N HIS A 51 -5.74 -10.45 2.84
CA HIS A 51 -5.89 -11.68 3.60
C HIS A 51 -4.95 -12.79 3.12
N ALA A 52 -4.51 -13.66 4.01
CA ALA A 52 -3.67 -14.82 3.72
C ALA A 52 -4.37 -15.83 2.78
N ARG A 53 -3.65 -16.86 2.36
CA ARG A 53 -4.15 -17.85 1.37
C ARG A 53 -5.48 -18.47 1.81
N ARG A 54 -6.44 -18.42 0.90
CA ARG A 54 -7.79 -18.94 1.10
C ARG A 54 -8.10 -20.12 0.18
N GLU A 55 -9.17 -20.85 0.50
CA GLU A 55 -9.72 -21.89 -0.34
C GLU A 55 -10.12 -21.35 -1.72
N LYS A 56 -10.05 -22.22 -2.74
CA LYS A 56 -10.61 -21.99 -4.06
C LYS A 56 -12.12 -22.25 -3.99
N GLY A 57 -12.86 -21.74 -4.95
CA GLY A 57 -14.31 -21.99 -5.03
C GLY A 57 -15.09 -20.80 -5.58
N ALA A 58 -16.41 -20.89 -5.51
CA ALA A 58 -17.32 -19.84 -5.93
C ALA A 58 -17.08 -18.53 -5.17
N HIS A 59 -17.36 -17.40 -5.80
CA HIS A 59 -17.26 -16.11 -5.14
C HIS A 59 -18.25 -15.99 -3.99
N ASP A 60 -17.84 -15.36 -2.90
CA ASP A 60 -18.76 -14.96 -1.84
C ASP A 60 -19.74 -13.92 -2.39
N THR A 61 -20.99 -14.02 -1.98
CA THR A 61 -22.06 -13.09 -2.39
C THR A 61 -22.27 -11.94 -1.41
N LEU A 62 -21.44 -11.85 -0.37
CA LEU A 62 -21.57 -10.83 0.67
C LEU A 62 -21.16 -9.45 0.16
N THR A 63 -21.93 -8.45 0.60
CA THR A 63 -21.75 -7.04 0.28
C THR A 63 -21.74 -6.20 1.55
N MET A 64 -21.54 -4.90 1.44
CA MET A 64 -21.61 -3.97 2.57
C MET A 64 -22.99 -4.02 3.28
N ASP A 65 -24.05 -4.34 2.55
CA ASP A 65 -25.43 -4.39 3.07
C ASP A 65 -25.79 -5.74 3.71
N SER A 66 -24.93 -6.75 3.61
CA SER A 66 -25.14 -8.06 4.24
C SER A 66 -25.23 -7.92 5.76
N SER A 67 -26.04 -8.76 6.38
CA SER A 67 -26.20 -8.76 7.84
C SER A 67 -24.94 -9.27 8.56
N TRP A 68 -24.81 -8.94 9.84
CA TRP A 68 -23.71 -9.49 10.66
C TRP A 68 -23.81 -11.01 10.83
N LEU A 69 -25.02 -11.59 10.74
CA LEU A 69 -25.21 -13.05 10.75
C LEU A 69 -24.67 -13.67 9.48
N ASP A 70 -24.86 -13.02 8.31
CA ASP A 70 -24.29 -13.51 7.06
C ASP A 70 -22.75 -13.49 7.10
N PHE A 71 -22.17 -12.43 7.66
CA PHE A 71 -20.71 -12.36 7.85
C PHE A 71 -20.19 -13.38 8.83
N ALA A 72 -20.96 -13.77 9.84
CA ALA A 72 -20.58 -14.80 10.81
C ALA A 72 -20.68 -16.22 10.25
N ASP A 73 -21.45 -16.43 9.20
CA ASP A 73 -21.63 -17.76 8.58
C ASP A 73 -20.44 -18.11 7.66
N CYS A 74 -19.37 -18.61 8.27
CA CYS A 74 -18.18 -19.02 7.55
C CYS A 74 -18.38 -20.27 6.68
N ALA A 75 -19.44 -21.05 6.88
CA ALA A 75 -19.72 -22.22 6.06
C ALA A 75 -20.06 -21.83 4.59
N ARG A 76 -20.54 -20.62 4.37
CA ARG A 76 -20.87 -20.09 3.03
C ARG A 76 -19.79 -19.17 2.45
N GLN A 77 -18.60 -19.16 3.04
CA GLN A 77 -17.50 -18.29 2.60
C GLN A 77 -16.24 -19.10 2.25
N ARG A 78 -15.37 -18.50 1.44
CA ARG A 78 -14.03 -19.04 1.19
C ARG A 78 -13.13 -18.72 2.37
N ASN A 79 -12.88 -19.72 3.19
CA ASN A 79 -12.09 -19.59 4.41
C ASN A 79 -10.57 -19.68 4.12
N LEU A 80 -9.76 -19.36 5.11
CA LEU A 80 -8.32 -19.60 5.02
C LEU A 80 -8.03 -21.11 4.91
N THR A 81 -7.10 -21.46 4.04
CA THR A 81 -6.50 -22.79 4.04
C THR A 81 -5.68 -23.02 5.31
N ALA A 82 -5.29 -24.28 5.60
CA ALA A 82 -4.35 -24.56 6.68
C ALA A 82 -3.02 -23.81 6.49
N ALA A 83 -2.52 -23.73 5.24
CA ALA A 83 -1.34 -22.96 4.89
C ALA A 83 -1.55 -21.44 5.13
N GLY A 84 -2.71 -20.91 4.74
CA GLY A 84 -3.02 -19.51 4.99
C GLY A 84 -3.13 -19.13 6.47
N ARG A 85 -3.63 -20.04 7.31
CA ARG A 85 -3.63 -19.85 8.77
C ARG A 85 -2.21 -19.82 9.35
N LYS A 86 -1.30 -20.65 8.83
CA LYS A 86 0.11 -20.63 9.21
C LYS A 86 0.77 -19.34 8.75
N GLU A 87 0.56 -18.95 7.50
CA GLU A 87 1.05 -17.69 6.91
C GLU A 87 0.61 -16.47 7.73
N ALA A 88 -0.67 -16.37 8.11
CA ALA A 88 -1.16 -15.26 8.91
C ALA A 88 -0.47 -15.18 10.29
N ARG A 89 -0.22 -16.30 10.96
CA ARG A 89 0.52 -16.30 12.25
C ARG A 89 1.96 -15.89 12.06
N GLN A 90 2.61 -16.37 10.99
CA GLN A 90 4.00 -16.05 10.69
C GLN A 90 4.15 -14.55 10.44
N LEU A 91 3.31 -13.94 9.60
CA LEU A 91 3.32 -12.49 9.38
C LEU A 91 3.24 -11.67 10.67
N GLY A 92 2.37 -12.06 11.60
CA GLY A 92 2.28 -11.40 12.90
C GLY A 92 3.52 -11.60 13.76
N GLU A 93 4.15 -12.80 13.69
CA GLU A 93 5.41 -13.08 14.37
C GLU A 93 6.55 -12.24 13.80
N ASP A 94 6.70 -12.20 12.47
CA ASP A 94 7.74 -11.45 11.78
C ASP A 94 7.66 -9.96 12.12
N MET A 95 6.46 -9.37 12.08
CA MET A 95 6.26 -7.98 12.49
C MET A 95 6.63 -7.73 13.95
N ARG A 96 6.37 -8.69 14.86
CA ARG A 96 6.79 -8.59 16.27
C ARG A 96 8.31 -8.71 16.45
N ILE A 97 8.93 -9.66 15.76
CA ILE A 97 10.40 -9.82 15.76
C ILE A 97 11.05 -8.54 15.20
N ALA A 98 10.51 -7.99 14.12
CA ALA A 98 10.95 -6.71 13.57
C ALA A 98 10.63 -5.49 14.44
N SER A 99 9.99 -5.68 15.60
CA SER A 99 9.60 -4.60 16.54
C SER A 99 8.71 -3.52 15.90
N VAL A 100 7.80 -3.93 15.00
CA VAL A 100 6.83 -3.03 14.36
C VAL A 100 5.68 -2.73 15.32
N PRO A 101 5.48 -1.49 15.77
CA PRO A 101 4.36 -1.13 16.64
C PRO A 101 3.05 -1.12 15.85
N VAL A 102 2.02 -1.79 16.38
CA VAL A 102 0.66 -1.84 15.80
C VAL A 102 -0.34 -1.31 16.83
N ASP A 103 -0.99 -0.20 16.53
CA ASP A 103 -1.95 0.44 17.43
C ASP A 103 -3.38 0.00 17.15
N ARG A 104 -3.72 -0.20 15.87
CA ARG A 104 -5.08 -0.48 15.45
C ARG A 104 -5.09 -1.48 14.30
N VAL A 105 -5.97 -2.48 14.40
CA VAL A 105 -6.23 -3.43 13.32
C VAL A 105 -7.70 -3.35 12.93
N VAL A 106 -7.97 -3.10 11.65
CA VAL A 106 -9.32 -3.05 11.08
C VAL A 106 -9.41 -4.12 10.01
N ALA A 107 -10.45 -4.92 10.04
CA ALA A 107 -10.66 -5.98 9.07
C ALA A 107 -12.02 -5.90 8.40
N LEU A 108 -12.06 -6.14 7.08
CA LEU A 108 -13.30 -6.45 6.39
C LEU A 108 -13.93 -7.69 7.07
N PRO A 109 -15.25 -7.72 7.36
CA PRO A 109 -15.85 -8.78 8.19
C PRO A 109 -16.00 -10.15 7.49
N LEU A 110 -15.34 -10.39 6.37
CA LEU A 110 -15.27 -11.73 5.78
C LEU A 110 -14.43 -12.67 6.66
N CYS A 111 -14.82 -13.94 6.76
CA CYS A 111 -14.13 -14.89 7.63
C CYS A 111 -12.62 -14.96 7.37
N ARG A 112 -12.19 -14.96 6.11
CA ARG A 112 -10.75 -14.98 5.77
C ARG A 112 -9.98 -13.74 6.19
N THR A 113 -10.59 -12.54 6.09
CA THR A 113 -9.95 -11.28 6.49
C THR A 113 -9.93 -11.13 7.99
N ARG A 114 -11.05 -11.42 8.67
CA ARG A 114 -11.14 -11.51 10.13
C ARG A 114 -10.12 -12.50 10.70
N ASP A 115 -10.08 -13.71 10.16
CA ASP A 115 -9.20 -14.76 10.65
C ASP A 115 -7.73 -14.43 10.40
N THR A 116 -7.38 -13.79 9.27
CA THR A 116 -6.02 -13.28 9.04
C THR A 116 -5.65 -12.26 10.11
N ALA A 117 -6.50 -11.27 10.36
CA ALA A 117 -6.24 -10.23 11.35
C ALA A 117 -6.08 -10.79 12.77
N ILE A 118 -6.98 -11.70 13.19
CA ILE A 118 -6.93 -12.29 14.52
C ILE A 118 -5.69 -13.19 14.68
N LEU A 119 -5.35 -13.98 13.67
CA LEU A 119 -4.20 -14.89 13.73
C LEU A 119 -2.87 -14.13 13.75
N ALA A 120 -2.77 -13.01 13.06
CA ALA A 120 -1.57 -12.19 13.02
C ALA A 120 -1.45 -11.26 14.24
N PHE A 121 -2.54 -10.60 14.66
CA PHE A 121 -2.49 -9.49 15.62
C PHE A 121 -3.28 -9.73 16.90
N GLY A 122 -3.98 -10.86 17.04
CA GLY A 122 -4.76 -11.22 18.24
C GLY A 122 -6.16 -10.61 18.28
N ASN A 123 -6.38 -9.44 17.71
CA ASN A 123 -7.69 -8.79 17.65
C ASN A 123 -7.86 -7.95 16.38
N ALA A 124 -9.11 -7.57 16.07
CA ALA A 124 -9.42 -6.61 15.01
C ALA A 124 -10.80 -6.00 15.21
N VAL A 125 -10.95 -4.75 14.79
CA VAL A 125 -12.26 -4.10 14.62
C VAL A 125 -12.81 -4.53 13.26
N LEU A 126 -14.00 -5.14 13.24
CA LEU A 126 -14.66 -5.54 11.99
C LEU A 126 -15.44 -4.34 11.41
N GLU A 127 -15.11 -3.95 10.18
CA GLU A 127 -15.68 -2.76 9.55
C GLU A 127 -16.22 -3.05 8.15
N ARG A 128 -17.55 -3.01 7.99
CA ARG A 128 -18.22 -3.23 6.70
C ARG A 128 -17.91 -2.16 5.65
N ARG A 129 -17.68 -0.93 6.10
CA ARG A 129 -17.34 0.17 5.18
C ARG A 129 -16.03 -0.07 4.43
N MET A 130 -15.21 -1.03 4.83
CA MET A 130 -14.06 -1.46 4.04
C MET A 130 -14.43 -2.07 2.67
N TYR A 131 -15.72 -2.33 2.39
CA TYR A 131 -16.18 -2.61 1.02
C TYR A 131 -16.17 -1.37 0.13
N ASP A 132 -16.28 -0.17 0.70
CA ASP A 132 -16.24 1.10 -0.02
C ASP A 132 -14.79 1.57 -0.21
N PRO A 133 -14.28 1.66 -1.46
CA PRO A 133 -12.95 2.18 -1.73
C PRO A 133 -12.73 3.60 -1.20
N ALA A 134 -13.76 4.44 -1.16
CA ALA A 134 -13.65 5.79 -0.61
C ALA A 134 -13.42 5.78 0.91
N PHE A 135 -14.00 4.82 1.63
CA PHE A 135 -13.67 4.62 3.04
C PHE A 135 -12.22 4.16 3.21
N VAL A 136 -11.77 3.18 2.42
CA VAL A 136 -10.39 2.71 2.46
C VAL A 136 -9.40 3.85 2.16
N ALA A 137 -9.69 4.68 1.15
CA ALA A 137 -8.85 5.84 0.82
C ALA A 137 -8.71 6.81 2.00
N ARG A 138 -9.81 7.09 2.73
CA ARG A 138 -9.77 7.94 3.94
C ARG A 138 -8.95 7.30 5.07
N GLU A 139 -9.11 5.99 5.31
CA GLU A 139 -8.31 5.28 6.31
C GLU A 139 -6.81 5.34 5.95
N LEU A 140 -6.45 5.14 4.67
CA LEU A 140 -5.06 5.23 4.20
C LEU A 140 -4.47 6.65 4.38
N ALA A 141 -5.31 7.69 4.38
CA ALA A 141 -4.90 9.09 4.56
C ALA A 141 -4.93 9.55 6.02
N THR A 142 -5.41 8.72 6.95
CA THR A 142 -5.56 9.06 8.37
C THR A 142 -4.33 8.59 9.16
N ALA A 143 -3.61 9.53 9.77
CA ALA A 143 -2.48 9.19 10.62
C ALA A 143 -2.93 8.38 11.85
N PRO A 144 -2.19 7.34 12.26
CA PRO A 144 -2.47 6.63 13.51
C PRO A 144 -2.37 7.55 14.74
N ASP A 145 -3.29 7.37 15.69
CA ASP A 145 -3.43 8.27 16.84
C ASP A 145 -2.30 8.12 17.88
N ALA A 146 -1.79 6.89 18.08
CA ALA A 146 -0.85 6.58 19.16
C ALA A 146 0.62 6.47 18.70
N GLY A 147 0.89 6.77 17.43
CA GLY A 147 2.24 6.80 16.87
C GLY A 147 2.76 5.46 16.36
N GLY A 148 2.03 4.35 16.54
CA GLY A 148 2.30 3.06 15.88
C GLY A 148 1.75 3.02 14.45
N ASN A 149 1.39 1.84 13.97
CA ASN A 149 0.82 1.66 12.64
C ASN A 149 -0.65 1.22 12.73
N THR A 150 -1.46 1.62 11.75
CA THR A 150 -2.80 1.07 11.52
C THR A 150 -2.72 -0.01 10.45
N ILE A 151 -3.28 -1.19 10.73
CA ILE A 151 -3.35 -2.30 9.76
C ILE A 151 -4.78 -2.44 9.26
N LEU A 152 -4.97 -2.40 7.95
CA LEU A 152 -6.24 -2.64 7.26
C LEU A 152 -6.18 -4.01 6.57
N VAL A 153 -6.89 -5.02 7.09
CA VAL A 153 -6.91 -6.36 6.48
C VAL A 153 -8.12 -6.48 5.57
N GLY A 154 -7.87 -6.51 4.27
CA GLY A 154 -8.91 -6.50 3.25
C GLY A 154 -8.77 -7.56 2.17
N SER A 155 -9.57 -7.42 1.12
CA SER A 155 -9.48 -8.17 -0.12
C SER A 155 -8.72 -7.34 -1.17
N GLU A 156 -8.28 -7.98 -2.26
CA GLU A 156 -7.56 -7.29 -3.34
C GLU A 156 -8.39 -6.21 -4.04
N PHE A 157 -9.73 -6.38 -4.03
CA PHE A 157 -10.63 -5.58 -4.86
C PHE A 157 -10.59 -4.09 -4.52
N GLN A 158 -10.69 -3.75 -3.23
CA GLN A 158 -10.78 -2.35 -2.77
C GLN A 158 -9.49 -1.58 -3.07
N LEU A 159 -8.35 -2.18 -2.73
CA LEU A 159 -7.07 -1.53 -2.98
C LEU A 159 -6.78 -1.40 -4.48
N ARG A 160 -7.11 -2.43 -5.28
CA ARG A 160 -6.94 -2.39 -6.73
C ARG A 160 -7.72 -1.25 -7.39
N GLN A 161 -8.93 -0.96 -6.91
CA GLN A 161 -9.71 0.19 -7.42
C GLN A 161 -9.04 1.53 -7.14
N LEU A 162 -8.31 1.66 -6.04
CA LEU A 162 -7.62 2.89 -5.66
C LEU A 162 -6.26 3.06 -6.33
N THR A 163 -5.55 1.96 -6.54
CA THR A 163 -4.12 1.99 -6.90
C THR A 163 -3.82 1.39 -8.26
N GLY A 164 -4.74 0.60 -8.82
CA GLY A 164 -4.56 -0.14 -10.06
C GLY A 164 -3.75 -1.44 -9.93
N PHE A 165 -3.02 -1.68 -8.84
CA PHE A 165 -2.26 -2.91 -8.64
C PHE A 165 -2.99 -3.93 -7.75
N GLN A 166 -2.55 -5.18 -7.82
CA GLN A 166 -3.04 -6.27 -6.98
C GLN A 166 -1.97 -6.70 -5.98
N LEU A 167 -2.41 -7.05 -4.77
CA LEU A 167 -1.56 -7.72 -3.78
C LEU A 167 -1.72 -9.24 -3.90
N ALA A 168 -0.64 -9.99 -3.72
CA ALA A 168 -0.69 -11.42 -3.46
C ALA A 168 -1.33 -11.72 -2.09
N PRO A 169 -1.83 -12.94 -1.82
CA PRO A 169 -2.26 -13.30 -0.47
C PRO A 169 -1.14 -13.07 0.55
N GLY A 170 -1.45 -12.41 1.67
CA GLY A 170 -0.49 -12.05 2.71
C GLY A 170 0.40 -10.83 2.40
N GLU A 171 0.42 -10.37 1.15
CA GLU A 171 1.19 -9.18 0.77
C GLU A 171 0.59 -7.90 1.37
N MET A 172 1.47 -6.97 1.71
CA MET A 172 1.17 -5.68 2.31
C MET A 172 1.59 -4.52 1.41
N ALA A 173 0.79 -3.46 1.39
CA ALA A 173 1.14 -2.17 0.82
C ALA A 173 1.21 -1.13 1.94
N ILE A 174 2.31 -0.41 2.03
CA ILE A 174 2.61 0.54 3.10
C ILE A 174 2.35 1.95 2.60
N PHE A 175 1.49 2.68 3.30
CA PHE A 175 1.12 4.04 2.98
C PHE A 175 1.51 4.98 4.11
N ARG A 176 2.04 6.14 3.75
CA ARG A 176 2.27 7.24 4.68
C ARG A 176 1.24 8.33 4.44
N PRO A 177 0.39 8.67 5.43
CA PRO A 177 -0.48 9.83 5.35
C PRO A 177 0.32 11.11 5.09
N ASP A 178 -0.15 11.95 4.17
CA ASP A 178 0.55 13.17 3.77
C ASP A 178 0.21 14.41 4.61
N GLY A 179 -0.71 14.25 5.57
CA GLY A 179 -1.22 15.35 6.40
C GLY A 179 -2.12 16.35 5.66
N LYS A 180 -2.46 16.08 4.40
CA LYS A 180 -3.30 16.94 3.54
C LYS A 180 -4.55 16.24 3.04
N GLY A 181 -4.87 15.08 3.64
CA GLY A 181 -6.02 14.24 3.26
C GLY A 181 -5.72 13.20 2.19
N GLY A 182 -4.45 13.00 1.84
CA GLY A 182 -3.96 11.95 0.96
C GLY A 182 -2.96 11.04 1.63
N SER A 183 -2.41 10.09 0.87
CA SER A 183 -1.34 9.20 1.32
C SER A 183 -0.35 8.90 0.19
N VAL A 184 0.88 8.60 0.56
CA VAL A 184 1.95 8.21 -0.36
C VAL A 184 2.23 6.73 -0.17
N LEU A 185 2.18 5.94 -1.24
CA LEU A 185 2.64 4.57 -1.24
C LEU A 185 4.17 4.55 -1.08
N LEU A 186 4.67 3.93 -0.02
CA LEU A 186 6.10 3.73 0.21
C LEU A 186 6.60 2.52 -0.56
N GLY A 187 5.83 1.41 -0.55
CA GLY A 187 6.17 0.18 -1.24
C GLY A 187 5.28 -0.97 -0.81
N ARG A 188 5.71 -2.18 -1.15
CA ARG A 188 5.00 -3.42 -0.84
C ARG A 188 5.98 -4.42 -0.23
N LEU A 189 5.50 -5.20 0.75
CA LEU A 189 6.24 -6.28 1.39
C LEU A 189 5.44 -7.60 1.26
N THR A 190 6.14 -8.68 0.99
CA THR A 190 5.61 -10.04 1.00
C THR A 190 5.97 -10.74 2.31
N SER A 191 5.48 -11.97 2.53
CA SER A 191 5.88 -12.77 3.69
C SER A 191 7.35 -13.19 3.66
N ASP A 192 7.98 -13.19 2.50
CA ASP A 192 9.36 -13.64 2.33
C ASP A 192 10.36 -12.52 2.67
N ASP A 193 9.93 -11.27 2.63
CA ASP A 193 10.76 -10.07 2.86
C ASP A 193 11.14 -9.85 4.35
N TRP A 194 10.65 -10.67 5.27
CA TRP A 194 10.91 -10.55 6.72
C TRP A 194 12.01 -11.47 7.24
N LEU A 195 12.55 -12.35 6.39
CA LEU A 195 13.40 -13.47 6.79
C LEU A 195 14.91 -13.25 6.57
N ASP A 196 15.32 -12.11 6.02
CA ASP A 196 16.71 -11.84 5.58
C ASP A 196 17.55 -11.03 6.58
N ASP A 197 17.26 -11.11 7.90
CA ASP A 197 18.09 -10.51 8.97
C ASP A 197 18.65 -11.56 9.93
#